data_9953012cbb00464bc5c5a0751f4e0ae5
#
_entry.id   9953012cbb00464bc5c5a0751f4e0ae5
#
_cell.length_a   1.000
_cell.length_b   1.000
_cell.length_c   1.000
_cell.angle_alpha   90.00
_cell.angle_beta   90.00
_cell.angle_gamma   90.00
#
_symmetry.space_group_name_H-M   'P 1'
#
loop_
_entity.id
_entity.type
_entity.pdbx_description
1 polymer ?
#
loop_
_entity_poly.entity_id
_entity_poly.type
_entity_poly.pdbx_seq_one_letter_code
_entity_poly.pdbx_strand_id
1 'polypeptide(L)'
;MSDQPEPTAKVIRLDVGGTDGRLTTRVGTHIPVRVFERGADLLLVLMIEAAEELAQDPAQPLVLEYVSARGLVLHHGVAVPQERDLVRFELTAEPEVTQRREFVRVPTLQAVVLDGDGVTSKIRTQAIDLSGGGMLLGAAGALELGAIVHFTLDLGPDSGTIEGRARVVRTDQEGRRGLEFEEISRDAQQRLIRFVFQRQREALAKFGHVSDHRRAG
;
A
#
# COMPACT_ATOMS: atom_id res chain seq x y z
N MET A 1 -19.01 25.34 48.07
CA MET A 1 -19.34 24.14 47.24
C MET A 1 -19.22 24.59 45.80
N SER A 2 -18.06 24.37 45.21
CA SER A 2 -17.78 24.76 43.84
C SER A 2 -17.96 23.54 42.95
N ASP A 3 -19.04 23.62 42.16
CA ASP A 3 -19.39 22.64 41.15
C ASP A 3 -18.44 22.85 39.94
N GLN A 4 -17.40 22.04 39.84
CA GLN A 4 -16.60 21.99 38.63
C GLN A 4 -17.22 20.99 37.69
N PRO A 5 -17.57 21.37 36.43
CA PRO A 5 -18.03 20.40 35.46
C PRO A 5 -16.91 19.43 35.13
N GLU A 6 -17.18 18.15 35.31
CA GLU A 6 -16.33 17.06 34.81
C GLU A 6 -16.07 17.26 33.31
N PRO A 7 -14.83 17.02 32.82
CA PRO A 7 -14.56 17.07 31.41
C PRO A 7 -15.31 15.93 30.73
N THR A 8 -16.35 16.25 29.99
CA THR A 8 -17.09 15.31 29.16
C THR A 8 -16.12 14.65 28.20
N ALA A 9 -15.82 13.39 28.44
CA ALA A 9 -14.98 12.57 27.56
C ALA A 9 -15.54 12.63 26.13
N LYS A 10 -14.85 13.34 25.25
CA LYS A 10 -15.23 13.49 23.86
C LYS A 10 -15.01 12.16 23.17
N VAL A 11 -16.04 11.36 23.02
CA VAL A 11 -15.99 10.09 22.31
C VAL A 11 -15.47 10.36 20.89
N ILE A 12 -14.22 10.05 20.65
CA ILE A 12 -13.61 10.13 19.31
C ILE A 12 -14.14 8.95 18.51
N ARG A 13 -15.17 9.19 17.69
CA ARG A 13 -15.60 8.21 16.70
C ARG A 13 -14.57 8.20 15.59
N LEU A 14 -13.79 7.11 15.51
CA LEU A 14 -12.94 6.81 14.36
C LEU A 14 -13.87 6.33 13.24
N ASP A 15 -14.01 7.11 12.19
CA ASP A 15 -14.68 6.65 10.99
C ASP A 15 -13.90 5.46 10.40
N VAL A 16 -14.64 4.46 9.92
CA VAL A 16 -14.08 3.21 9.37
C VAL A 16 -13.37 3.55 8.06
N GLY A 17 -12.06 3.86 8.11
CA GLY A 17 -11.36 4.29 6.90
C GLY A 17 -9.88 4.65 7.07
N GLY A 18 -9.26 4.32 8.19
CA GLY A 18 -7.82 4.59 8.39
C GLY A 18 -6.92 3.82 7.42
N THR A 19 -5.75 4.38 7.16
CA THR A 19 -4.70 3.78 6.32
C THR A 19 -3.73 2.97 7.16
N ASP A 20 -3.37 1.78 6.71
CA ASP A 20 -2.35 0.98 7.39
C ASP A 20 -0.99 1.68 7.28
N GLY A 21 -0.31 1.76 8.41
CA GLY A 21 0.97 2.42 8.54
C GLY A 21 1.88 1.67 9.52
N ARG A 22 3.03 2.26 9.76
CA ARG A 22 4.05 1.72 10.63
C ARG A 22 4.71 2.85 11.42
N LEU A 23 4.78 2.70 12.74
CA LEU A 23 5.65 3.49 13.58
C LEU A 23 7.00 2.80 13.70
N THR A 24 8.07 3.55 13.57
CA THR A 24 9.44 3.07 13.81
C THR A 24 10.01 3.84 14.99
N THR A 25 10.45 3.12 16.01
CA THR A 25 11.09 3.68 17.21
C THR A 25 12.56 4.02 16.92
N ARG A 26 13.19 4.75 17.84
CA ARG A 26 14.60 5.09 17.77
C ARG A 26 15.53 3.86 17.69
N VAL A 27 15.15 2.76 18.31
CA VAL A 27 15.93 1.52 18.32
C VAL A 27 15.62 0.61 17.12
N GLY A 28 14.71 1.05 16.23
CA GLY A 28 14.39 0.33 14.99
C GLY A 28 13.23 -0.65 15.11
N THR A 29 12.53 -0.70 16.24
CA THR A 29 11.31 -1.52 16.38
C THR A 29 10.21 -0.98 15.49
N HIS A 30 9.52 -1.87 14.79
CA HIS A 30 8.41 -1.57 13.90
C HIS A 30 7.09 -1.97 14.53
N ILE A 31 6.20 -1.00 14.71
CA ILE A 31 4.90 -1.17 15.34
C ILE A 31 3.83 -0.95 14.27
N PRO A 32 3.00 -1.95 13.94
CA PRO A 32 1.91 -1.80 12.98
C PRO A 32 0.83 -0.89 13.57
N VAL A 33 0.35 0.04 12.76
CA VAL A 33 -0.63 1.05 13.19
C VAL A 33 -1.67 1.31 12.10
N ARG A 34 -2.79 1.92 12.51
CA ARG A 34 -3.76 2.50 11.58
C ARG A 34 -3.81 4.01 11.74
N VAL A 35 -3.59 4.73 10.65
CA VAL A 35 -3.46 6.18 10.59
C VAL A 35 -4.78 6.81 10.15
N PHE A 36 -5.24 7.81 10.87
CA PHE A 36 -6.41 8.61 10.54
C PHE A 36 -5.98 10.07 10.41
N GLU A 37 -6.11 10.64 9.22
CA GLU A 37 -5.87 12.06 8.99
C GLU A 37 -7.11 12.86 9.43
N ARG A 38 -6.91 13.87 10.29
CA ARG A 38 -7.98 14.72 10.79
C ARG A 38 -7.57 16.19 10.66
N GLY A 39 -7.87 16.77 9.50
CA GLY A 39 -7.43 18.13 9.17
C GLY A 39 -5.95 18.18 8.77
N ALA A 40 -5.39 19.39 8.69
CA ALA A 40 -4.05 19.60 8.18
C ALA A 40 -2.93 19.17 9.18
N ASP A 41 -3.22 19.23 10.47
CA ASP A 41 -2.18 19.16 11.52
C ASP A 41 -2.40 18.04 12.55
N LEU A 42 -3.43 17.20 12.38
CA LEU A 42 -3.76 16.19 13.38
C LEU A 42 -3.80 14.80 12.77
N LEU A 43 -2.83 13.97 13.13
CA LEU A 43 -2.82 12.55 12.88
C LEU A 43 -3.24 11.80 14.15
N LEU A 44 -4.25 10.96 14.03
CA LEU A 44 -4.60 9.98 15.06
C LEU A 44 -4.07 8.63 14.61
N VAL A 45 -3.40 7.95 15.50
CA VAL A 45 -2.77 6.67 15.24
C VAL A 45 -3.32 5.64 16.23
N LEU A 46 -3.97 4.61 15.71
CA LEU A 46 -4.42 3.47 16.49
C LEU A 46 -3.33 2.40 16.45
N MET A 47 -2.86 2.00 17.61
CA MET A 47 -1.90 0.89 17.76
C MET A 47 -2.63 -0.43 17.50
N ILE A 48 -2.12 -1.25 16.59
CA ILE A 48 -2.69 -2.57 16.29
C ILE A 48 -2.18 -3.61 17.28
N GLU A 49 -0.95 -3.44 17.75
CA GLU A 49 -0.31 -4.29 18.74
C GLU A 49 0.15 -3.47 19.93
N ALA A 50 0.17 -4.07 21.11
CA ALA A 50 0.66 -3.42 22.31
C ALA A 50 2.14 -3.06 22.14
N ALA A 51 2.47 -1.79 22.37
CA ALA A 51 3.83 -1.26 22.23
C ALA A 51 4.39 -0.92 23.61
N GLU A 52 4.95 -1.91 24.29
CA GLU A 52 5.59 -1.73 25.60
C GLU A 52 6.71 -0.67 25.55
N GLU A 53 7.41 -0.56 24.44
CA GLU A 53 8.46 0.42 24.20
C GLU A 53 7.96 1.87 24.22
N LEU A 54 6.76 2.13 23.69
CA LEU A 54 6.15 3.47 23.75
C LEU A 54 5.69 3.83 25.16
N ALA A 55 5.33 2.85 25.97
CA ALA A 55 4.97 3.07 27.38
C ALA A 55 6.19 3.43 28.23
N GLN A 56 7.38 2.94 27.88
CA GLN A 56 8.63 3.23 28.59
C GLN A 56 9.17 4.63 28.33
N ASP A 57 9.04 5.12 27.10
CA ASP A 57 9.46 6.48 26.70
C ASP A 57 8.45 7.09 25.71
N PRO A 58 7.35 7.65 26.20
CA PRO A 58 6.32 8.22 25.34
C PRO A 58 6.78 9.48 24.57
N ALA A 59 7.86 10.12 24.97
CA ALA A 59 8.42 11.29 24.29
C ALA A 59 9.53 10.94 23.29
N GLN A 60 9.80 9.65 23.06
CA GLN A 60 10.84 9.26 22.12
C GLN A 60 10.51 9.71 20.69
N PRO A 61 11.53 10.12 19.92
CA PRO A 61 11.33 10.40 18.49
C PRO A 61 10.88 9.16 17.73
N LEU A 62 9.84 9.33 16.95
CA LEU A 62 9.24 8.27 16.13
C LEU A 62 9.20 8.69 14.65
N VAL A 63 9.24 7.72 13.78
CA VAL A 63 8.94 7.89 12.35
C VAL A 63 7.64 7.14 12.03
N LEU A 64 6.63 7.88 11.61
CA LEU A 64 5.38 7.31 11.10
C LEU A 64 5.44 7.21 9.58
N GLU A 65 5.28 6.01 9.06
CA GLU A 65 5.27 5.71 7.63
C GLU A 65 3.91 5.15 7.21
N TYR A 66 3.29 5.72 6.18
CA TYR A 66 2.09 5.17 5.56
C TYR A 66 1.97 5.58 4.08
N VAL A 67 1.13 4.87 3.33
CA VAL A 67 0.90 5.17 1.91
C VAL A 67 -0.35 6.02 1.76
N SER A 68 -0.18 7.25 1.26
CA SER A 68 -1.27 8.15 0.89
C SER A 68 -1.54 8.12 -0.62
N ALA A 69 -2.56 8.86 -1.06
CA ALA A 69 -2.80 9.10 -2.48
C ALA A 69 -1.63 9.82 -3.19
N ARG A 70 -0.76 10.53 -2.43
CA ARG A 70 0.40 11.26 -2.94
C ARG A 70 1.69 10.45 -2.96
N GLY A 71 1.70 9.26 -2.38
CA GLY A 71 2.88 8.41 -2.27
C GLY A 71 3.14 7.92 -0.84
N LEU A 72 4.36 7.49 -0.59
CA LEU A 72 4.81 7.13 0.74
C LEU A 72 5.06 8.42 1.52
N VAL A 73 4.40 8.55 2.68
CA VAL A 73 4.54 9.69 3.57
C VAL A 73 5.32 9.25 4.80
N LEU A 74 6.34 10.03 5.16
CA LEU A 74 7.07 9.90 6.41
C LEU A 74 6.85 11.15 7.25
N HIS A 75 6.43 10.95 8.48
CA HIS A 75 6.32 11.99 9.49
C HIS A 75 7.28 11.71 10.63
N HIS A 76 8.04 12.72 11.01
CA HIS A 76 8.83 12.72 12.25
C HIS A 76 8.02 13.36 13.36
N GLY A 77 7.96 12.72 14.52
CA GLY A 77 7.13 13.22 15.61
C GLY A 77 7.25 12.42 16.88
N VAL A 78 6.31 12.67 17.78
CA VAL A 78 6.16 11.96 19.06
C VAL A 78 4.72 11.49 19.20
N ALA A 79 4.53 10.36 19.90
CA ALA A 79 3.21 9.83 20.20
C ALA A 79 2.73 10.36 21.55
N VAL A 80 1.62 11.08 21.56
CA VAL A 80 0.97 11.56 22.79
C VAL A 80 -0.24 10.67 23.06
N PRO A 81 -0.21 9.84 24.12
CA PRO A 81 -1.33 8.97 24.46
C PRO A 81 -2.63 9.75 24.62
N GLN A 82 -3.71 9.21 24.10
CA GLN A 82 -5.07 9.74 24.27
C GLN A 82 -5.91 8.81 25.14
N GLU A 83 -6.36 7.68 24.58
CA GLU A 83 -7.15 6.68 25.27
C GLU A 83 -6.75 5.28 24.77
N ARG A 84 -6.50 4.34 25.67
CA ARG A 84 -6.11 2.95 25.34
C ARG A 84 -4.96 2.91 24.32
N ASP A 85 -5.25 2.37 23.12
CA ASP A 85 -4.29 2.17 22.03
C ASP A 85 -4.29 3.34 21.03
N LEU A 86 -5.02 4.42 21.31
CA LEU A 86 -5.08 5.60 20.47
C LEU A 86 -4.04 6.63 20.91
N VAL A 87 -3.23 7.09 19.98
CA VAL A 87 -2.25 8.15 20.21
C VAL A 87 -2.49 9.31 19.23
N ARG A 88 -2.25 10.52 19.68
CA ARG A 88 -2.11 11.68 18.81
C ARG A 88 -0.63 11.76 18.39
N PHE A 89 -0.38 11.79 17.10
CA PHE A 89 0.97 11.95 16.58
C PHE A 89 1.25 13.43 16.36
N GLU A 90 2.13 13.98 17.16
CA GLU A 90 2.56 15.37 17.07
C GLU A 90 3.79 15.47 16.18
N LEU A 91 3.70 16.29 15.12
CA LEU A 91 4.75 16.47 14.14
C LEU A 91 5.88 17.32 14.71
N THR A 92 7.12 16.89 14.51
CA THR A 92 8.32 17.65 14.86
C THR A 92 9.06 18.21 13.65
N ALA A 93 8.66 17.82 12.44
CA ALA A 93 9.18 18.31 11.17
C ALA A 93 8.10 18.26 10.09
N GLU A 94 8.31 18.98 9.00
CA GLU A 94 7.48 18.87 7.80
C GLU A 94 7.48 17.45 7.26
N PRO A 95 6.33 16.95 6.74
CA PRO A 95 6.22 15.61 6.20
C PRO A 95 7.06 15.44 4.94
N GLU A 96 7.77 14.33 4.86
CA GLU A 96 8.46 13.93 3.66
C GLU A 96 7.53 13.05 2.81
N VAL A 97 7.24 13.48 1.58
CA VAL A 97 6.45 12.69 0.62
C VAL A 97 7.36 12.17 -0.47
N THR A 98 7.53 10.86 -0.52
CA THR A 98 8.38 10.21 -1.52
C THR A 98 7.53 9.40 -2.48
N GLN A 99 7.49 9.81 -3.74
CA GLN A 99 6.92 8.99 -4.80
C GLN A 99 7.98 7.98 -5.28
N ARG A 100 8.04 6.82 -4.62
CA ARG A 100 8.98 5.74 -4.97
C ARG A 100 8.58 4.94 -6.21
N ARG A 101 7.34 5.11 -6.69
CA ARG A 101 6.83 4.35 -7.82
C ARG A 101 6.78 5.22 -9.06
N GLU A 102 7.52 4.84 -10.06
CA GLU A 102 7.45 5.48 -11.39
C GLU A 102 6.09 5.23 -12.05
N PHE A 103 5.50 4.06 -11.82
CA PHE A 103 4.25 3.64 -12.43
C PHE A 103 3.15 3.42 -11.39
N VAL A 104 1.94 3.82 -11.74
CA VAL A 104 0.73 3.49 -11.00
C VAL A 104 0.53 1.98 -11.00
N ARG A 105 0.01 1.44 -9.90
CA ARG A 105 -0.37 0.03 -9.77
C ARG A 105 -1.88 -0.10 -9.65
N VAL A 106 -2.42 -1.14 -10.29
CA VAL A 106 -3.85 -1.44 -10.23
C VAL A 106 -4.07 -2.91 -9.88
N PRO A 107 -5.00 -3.19 -8.97
CA PRO A 107 -5.39 -4.57 -8.72
C PRO A 107 -6.03 -5.16 -9.97
N THR A 108 -5.73 -6.43 -10.24
CA THR A 108 -6.20 -7.13 -11.44
C THR A 108 -6.29 -8.64 -11.20
N LEU A 109 -6.80 -9.39 -12.15
CA LEU A 109 -6.79 -10.86 -12.17
C LEU A 109 -6.51 -11.35 -13.60
N GLN A 110 -5.45 -10.82 -14.20
CA GLN A 110 -5.06 -11.15 -15.57
C GLN A 110 -4.27 -12.45 -15.64
N ALA A 111 -4.60 -13.30 -16.62
CA ALA A 111 -3.92 -14.56 -16.83
C ALA A 111 -2.46 -14.33 -17.26
N VAL A 112 -1.55 -15.09 -16.66
CA VAL A 112 -0.12 -15.05 -16.94
C VAL A 112 0.38 -16.46 -17.18
N VAL A 113 1.19 -16.63 -18.22
CA VAL A 113 1.97 -17.83 -18.47
C VAL A 113 3.45 -17.45 -18.37
N LEU A 114 4.20 -18.24 -17.61
CA LEU A 114 5.66 -18.07 -17.46
C LEU A 114 6.35 -19.29 -18.04
N ASP A 115 7.45 -19.06 -18.75
CA ASP A 115 8.34 -20.10 -19.24
C ASP A 115 9.80 -19.59 -19.32
N GLY A 116 10.71 -20.42 -19.87
CA GLY A 116 12.13 -20.08 -20.01
C GLY A 116 13.02 -20.69 -18.96
N ASP A 117 14.30 -20.28 -18.94
CA ASP A 117 15.35 -20.91 -18.16
C ASP A 117 15.15 -20.83 -16.64
N GLY A 118 14.36 -19.86 -16.18
CA GLY A 118 14.04 -19.68 -14.74
C GLY A 118 12.97 -20.62 -14.21
N VAL A 119 12.40 -21.49 -15.04
CA VAL A 119 11.33 -22.44 -14.66
C VAL A 119 11.56 -23.82 -15.26
N THR A 120 11.28 -24.87 -14.49
CA THR A 120 11.40 -26.26 -14.95
C THR A 120 10.25 -26.69 -15.86
N SER A 121 9.11 -25.99 -15.81
CA SER A 121 7.92 -26.22 -16.64
C SER A 121 7.10 -24.93 -16.71
N LYS A 122 6.23 -24.84 -17.74
CA LYS A 122 5.32 -23.69 -17.85
C LYS A 122 4.46 -23.53 -16.63
N ILE A 123 4.49 -22.32 -16.04
CA ILE A 123 3.64 -21.94 -14.89
C ILE A 123 2.48 -21.10 -15.41
N ARG A 124 1.25 -21.52 -15.07
CA ARG A 124 0.02 -20.75 -15.32
C ARG A 124 -0.43 -20.14 -14.01
N THR A 125 -0.55 -18.83 -13.96
CA THR A 125 -0.93 -18.07 -12.77
C THR A 125 -1.73 -16.82 -13.14
N GLN A 126 -1.94 -15.91 -12.18
CA GLN A 126 -2.61 -14.64 -12.39
C GLN A 126 -1.77 -13.50 -11.83
N ALA A 127 -1.74 -12.38 -12.55
CA ALA A 127 -1.30 -11.12 -12.01
C ALA A 127 -2.41 -10.54 -11.14
N ILE A 128 -2.13 -10.33 -9.85
CA ILE A 128 -3.06 -9.76 -8.87
C ILE A 128 -2.85 -8.26 -8.69
N ASP A 129 -1.72 -7.74 -9.15
CA ASP A 129 -1.36 -6.32 -9.21
C ASP A 129 -0.52 -6.09 -10.46
N LEU A 130 -0.74 -4.99 -11.17
CA LEU A 130 -0.09 -4.67 -12.44
C LEU A 130 0.27 -3.20 -12.54
N SER A 131 1.44 -2.92 -13.10
CA SER A 131 1.94 -1.56 -13.36
C SER A 131 2.71 -1.50 -14.68
N GLY A 132 3.11 -0.29 -15.10
CA GLY A 132 3.96 -0.12 -16.29
C GLY A 132 5.34 -0.73 -16.18
N GLY A 133 5.84 -1.03 -14.97
CA GLY A 133 7.18 -1.60 -14.74
C GLY A 133 7.19 -3.03 -14.22
N GLY A 134 6.04 -3.66 -13.94
CA GLY A 134 6.03 -5.01 -13.39
C GLY A 134 4.67 -5.50 -12.93
N MET A 135 4.65 -6.70 -12.36
CA MET A 135 3.44 -7.35 -11.87
C MET A 135 3.69 -8.12 -10.57
N LEU A 136 2.64 -8.27 -9.77
CA LEU A 136 2.60 -9.19 -8.64
C LEU A 136 1.78 -10.41 -9.04
N LEU A 137 2.38 -11.57 -8.98
CA LEU A 137 1.72 -12.85 -9.22
C LEU A 137 1.08 -13.37 -7.93
N GLY A 138 -0.06 -14.04 -8.06
CA GLY A 138 -0.69 -14.79 -7.00
C GLY A 138 0.19 -15.96 -6.54
N ALA A 139 -0.24 -17.19 -6.77
CA ALA A 139 0.58 -18.37 -6.48
C ALA A 139 1.52 -18.67 -7.67
N ALA A 140 2.83 -18.53 -7.46
CA ALA A 140 3.86 -18.87 -8.45
C ALA A 140 5.05 -19.60 -7.80
N GLY A 141 4.74 -20.48 -6.85
CA GLY A 141 5.59 -21.08 -5.82
C GLY A 141 7.00 -21.55 -6.18
N ALA A 142 7.27 -21.96 -7.42
CA ALA A 142 8.57 -22.52 -7.82
C ALA A 142 9.60 -21.46 -8.28
N LEU A 143 9.23 -20.17 -8.30
CA LEU A 143 10.13 -19.11 -8.76
C LEU A 143 11.04 -18.64 -7.63
N GLU A 144 12.34 -18.65 -7.87
CA GLU A 144 13.33 -18.16 -6.94
C GLU A 144 13.58 -16.64 -7.14
N LEU A 145 14.01 -15.97 -6.08
CA LEU A 145 14.42 -14.58 -6.15
C LEU A 145 15.60 -14.42 -7.12
N GLY A 146 15.51 -13.44 -8.01
CA GLY A 146 16.50 -13.17 -9.05
C GLY A 146 16.32 -13.98 -10.34
N ALA A 147 15.45 -14.98 -10.38
CA ALA A 147 15.18 -15.75 -11.59
C ALA A 147 14.65 -14.84 -12.71
N ILE A 148 15.10 -15.08 -13.93
CA ILE A 148 14.61 -14.41 -15.14
C ILE A 148 13.69 -15.38 -15.87
N VAL A 149 12.49 -14.90 -16.22
CA VAL A 149 11.47 -15.69 -16.88
C VAL A 149 10.95 -14.96 -18.10
N HIS A 150 10.50 -15.70 -19.11
CA HIS A 150 9.65 -15.17 -20.17
C HIS A 150 8.21 -15.18 -19.67
N PHE A 151 7.48 -14.11 -19.94
CA PHE A 151 6.07 -14.02 -19.59
C PHE A 151 5.19 -13.74 -20.80
N THR A 152 4.01 -14.29 -20.78
CA THR A 152 2.88 -13.95 -21.65
C THR A 152 1.73 -13.52 -20.74
N LEU A 153 1.31 -12.26 -20.84
CA LEU A 153 0.26 -11.63 -20.02
C LEU A 153 -0.93 -11.28 -20.93
N ASP A 154 -2.10 -11.80 -20.61
CA ASP A 154 -3.34 -11.51 -21.32
C ASP A 154 -4.03 -10.30 -20.67
N LEU A 155 -4.11 -9.19 -21.39
CA LEU A 155 -4.79 -7.96 -20.95
C LEU A 155 -6.29 -7.95 -21.33
N GLY A 156 -6.78 -9.01 -21.95
CA GLY A 156 -8.17 -9.15 -22.41
C GLY A 156 -8.38 -8.71 -23.87
N PRO A 157 -9.62 -8.83 -24.38
CA PRO A 157 -9.93 -8.73 -25.81
C PRO A 157 -9.57 -7.37 -26.42
N ASP A 158 -9.72 -6.29 -25.66
CA ASP A 158 -9.48 -4.92 -26.17
C ASP A 158 -7.99 -4.53 -26.17
N SER A 159 -7.18 -5.12 -25.30
CA SER A 159 -5.77 -4.78 -25.13
C SER A 159 -4.80 -5.86 -25.61
N GLY A 160 -5.34 -7.07 -25.85
CA GLY A 160 -4.61 -8.22 -26.37
C GLY A 160 -3.56 -8.75 -25.39
N THR A 161 -2.66 -9.56 -25.92
CA THR A 161 -1.59 -10.21 -25.16
C THR A 161 -0.29 -9.42 -25.27
N ILE A 162 0.47 -9.35 -24.19
CA ILE A 162 1.83 -8.82 -24.19
C ILE A 162 2.82 -9.88 -23.74
N GLU A 163 4.03 -9.81 -24.27
CA GLU A 163 5.11 -10.75 -23.98
C GLU A 163 6.39 -9.99 -23.66
N GLY A 164 7.25 -10.62 -22.89
CA GLY A 164 8.53 -10.05 -22.53
C GLY A 164 9.34 -10.92 -21.57
N ARG A 165 10.40 -10.34 -21.01
CA ARG A 165 11.20 -10.94 -19.95
C ARG A 165 11.05 -10.16 -18.67
N ALA A 166 11.03 -10.87 -17.56
CA ALA A 166 10.91 -10.28 -16.23
C ALA A 166 11.82 -10.98 -15.23
N ARG A 167 12.27 -10.22 -14.24
CA ARG A 167 13.05 -10.73 -13.11
C ARG A 167 12.19 -10.84 -11.87
N VAL A 168 12.32 -11.90 -11.11
CA VAL A 168 11.71 -12.05 -9.78
C VAL A 168 12.48 -11.17 -8.78
N VAL A 169 11.85 -10.08 -8.33
CA VAL A 169 12.46 -9.10 -7.42
C VAL A 169 11.92 -9.18 -5.99
N ARG A 170 10.87 -9.96 -5.79
CA ARG A 170 10.24 -10.13 -4.47
C ARG A 170 9.59 -11.50 -4.36
N THR A 171 9.74 -12.09 -3.17
CA THR A 171 9.01 -13.29 -2.76
C THR A 171 8.38 -13.03 -1.39
N ASP A 172 7.21 -13.58 -1.10
CA ASP A 172 6.62 -13.53 0.23
C ASP A 172 6.21 -14.91 0.73
N GLN A 173 5.80 -14.96 2.00
CA GLN A 173 5.43 -16.21 2.69
C GLN A 173 4.14 -16.83 2.14
N GLU A 174 3.29 -16.04 1.46
CA GLU A 174 2.05 -16.53 0.84
C GLU A 174 2.29 -17.12 -0.56
N GLY A 175 3.54 -17.23 -0.98
CA GLY A 175 3.91 -17.77 -2.29
C GLY A 175 3.75 -16.79 -3.45
N ARG A 176 3.44 -15.52 -3.18
CA ARG A 176 3.36 -14.48 -4.21
C ARG A 176 4.77 -14.09 -4.68
N ARG A 177 4.86 -13.68 -5.95
CA ARG A 177 6.12 -13.27 -6.57
C ARG A 177 5.94 -11.90 -7.24
N GLY A 178 6.78 -10.93 -6.87
CA GLY A 178 6.87 -9.66 -7.58
C GLY A 178 7.86 -9.78 -8.73
N LEU A 179 7.41 -9.45 -9.93
CA LEU A 179 8.20 -9.44 -11.15
C LEU A 179 8.41 -8.01 -11.64
N GLU A 180 9.64 -7.68 -12.00
CA GLU A 180 10.02 -6.45 -12.69
C GLU A 180 10.28 -6.76 -14.17
N PHE A 181 9.69 -5.98 -15.08
CA PHE A 181 9.91 -6.16 -16.51
C PHE A 181 11.31 -5.68 -16.89
N GLU A 182 12.10 -6.56 -17.51
CA GLU A 182 13.44 -6.23 -18.05
C GLU A 182 13.37 -5.89 -19.54
N GLU A 183 12.62 -6.69 -20.28
CA GLU A 183 12.46 -6.53 -21.72
C GLU A 183 10.99 -6.62 -22.08
N ILE A 184 10.49 -5.54 -22.63
CA ILE A 184 9.14 -5.42 -23.15
C ILE A 184 9.19 -4.49 -24.37
N SER A 185 8.50 -4.83 -25.47
CA SER A 185 8.48 -3.95 -26.62
C SER A 185 7.78 -2.62 -26.28
N ARG A 186 8.17 -1.54 -26.97
CA ARG A 186 7.53 -0.21 -26.77
C ARG A 186 6.02 -0.24 -27.00
N ASP A 187 5.56 -0.98 -28.00
CA ASP A 187 4.13 -1.13 -28.27
C ASP A 187 3.43 -1.88 -27.12
N ALA A 188 3.99 -2.99 -26.66
CA ALA A 188 3.47 -3.74 -25.53
C ALA A 188 3.44 -2.87 -24.25
N GLN A 189 4.48 -2.08 -23.99
CA GLN A 189 4.53 -1.17 -22.85
C GLN A 189 3.47 -0.07 -22.94
N GLN A 190 3.25 0.51 -24.13
CA GLN A 190 2.19 1.51 -24.33
C GLN A 190 0.79 0.92 -24.14
N ARG A 191 0.54 -0.33 -24.60
CA ARG A 191 -0.72 -1.03 -24.36
C ARG A 191 -0.94 -1.29 -22.88
N LEU A 192 0.10 -1.75 -22.18
CA LEU A 192 0.07 -2.00 -20.75
C LEU A 192 -0.24 -0.71 -19.95
N ILE A 193 0.44 0.39 -20.24
CA ILE A 193 0.21 1.68 -19.58
C ILE A 193 -1.24 2.16 -19.82
N ARG A 194 -1.75 2.06 -21.04
CA ARG A 194 -3.16 2.39 -21.35
C ARG A 194 -4.13 1.53 -20.54
N PHE A 195 -3.89 0.22 -20.46
CA PHE A 195 -4.69 -0.70 -19.67
C PHE A 195 -4.70 -0.31 -18.19
N VAL A 196 -3.54 -0.04 -17.59
CA VAL A 196 -3.40 0.37 -16.19
C VAL A 196 -4.17 1.67 -15.92
N PHE A 197 -4.03 2.70 -16.77
CA PHE A 197 -4.77 3.95 -16.61
C PHE A 197 -6.28 3.78 -16.78
N GLN A 198 -6.72 2.92 -17.69
CA GLN A 198 -8.14 2.60 -17.83
C GLN A 198 -8.69 1.96 -16.56
N ARG A 199 -8.02 0.94 -16.00
CA ARG A 199 -8.40 0.28 -14.76
C ARG A 199 -8.42 1.24 -13.57
N GLN A 200 -7.46 2.14 -13.49
CA GLN A 200 -7.44 3.17 -12.47
C GLN A 200 -8.67 4.09 -12.55
N ARG A 201 -9.02 4.57 -13.74
CA ARG A 201 -10.21 5.41 -13.95
C ARG A 201 -11.50 4.66 -13.59
N GLU A 202 -11.64 3.39 -13.97
CA GLU A 202 -12.78 2.55 -13.63
C GLU A 202 -12.93 2.38 -12.10
N ALA A 203 -11.80 2.19 -11.41
CA ALA A 203 -11.78 2.09 -9.95
C ALA A 203 -12.23 3.41 -9.29
N LEU A 204 -11.68 4.55 -9.72
CA LEU A 204 -12.05 5.87 -9.20
C LEU A 204 -13.54 6.20 -9.45
N ALA A 205 -14.07 5.86 -10.62
CA ALA A 205 -15.49 6.06 -10.94
C ALA A 205 -16.42 5.24 -10.03
N LYS A 206 -16.05 4.02 -9.68
CA LYS A 206 -16.83 3.19 -8.73
C LYS A 206 -16.86 3.78 -7.32
N PHE A 207 -15.76 4.36 -6.86
CA PHE A 207 -15.70 5.00 -5.53
C PHE A 207 -16.40 6.36 -5.49
N GLY A 208 -16.41 7.11 -6.59
CA GLY A 208 -17.12 8.41 -6.71
C GLY A 208 -18.63 8.29 -6.57
N HIS A 209 -19.23 7.21 -7.05
CA HIS A 209 -20.69 6.97 -6.97
C HIS A 209 -21.17 6.58 -5.55
N VAL A 210 -20.30 6.05 -4.70
CA VAL A 210 -20.65 5.66 -3.32
C VAL A 210 -20.77 6.88 -2.41
N SER A 211 -20.09 7.96 -2.72
CA SER A 211 -20.08 9.18 -1.90
C SER A 211 -21.33 10.04 -2.08
N ASP A 212 -22.03 9.96 -3.21
CA ASP A 212 -23.17 10.84 -3.54
C ASP A 212 -24.50 10.35 -2.93
N HIS A 213 -24.63 9.05 -2.66
CA HIS A 213 -25.85 8.48 -2.05
C HIS A 213 -25.96 8.73 -0.53
N ARG A 214 -24.92 9.27 0.13
CA ARG A 214 -24.95 9.62 1.57
C ARG A 214 -25.28 11.09 1.84
N ARG A 215 -25.46 11.92 0.82
CA ARG A 215 -25.86 13.34 0.98
C ARG A 215 -27.34 13.62 0.75
N ALA A 216 -28.14 12.61 0.40
CA ALA A 216 -29.58 12.75 0.09
C ALA A 216 -30.46 11.91 1.03
N GLY A 217 -30.10 11.85 2.33
CA GLY A 217 -30.89 11.19 3.37
C GLY A 217 -30.90 12.02 4.65
#